data_f34fa1b6ba0258630ea0000a929b1ac0
#
_entry.id   f34fa1b6ba0258630ea0000a929b1ac0
#
_cell.length_a   1.000
_cell.length_b   1.000
_cell.length_c   1.000
_cell.angle_alpha   90.00
_cell.angle_beta   90.00
_cell.angle_gamma   90.00
#
_symmetry.space_group_name_H-M   'P 1'
#
loop_
_entity.id
_entity.type
_entity.pdbx_description
1 polymer ?
#
loop_
_entity_poly.entity_id
_entity_poly.type
_entity_poly.pdbx_seq_one_letter_code
_entity_poly.pdbx_strand_id
1 'polypeptide(L)'
;DGKKLYDAVQKAIDKAKLLADVVIGLGHLGVDPSSSPWTSEEVIAHTSGFDAFIDGHSHTVMENKQVQDASGKAVTLTQTGSYFANVGEMTIAADGTITTKLIPTHEGMDAGIAAMQTGWVNTVDDMLGEKIAVGDSDFYVSDPATGKRRIRSGETNLGDFVADGIYTYFNEIEELHCDVAIMNGGGIRTDVEAGP
;
A
#
# COMPACT_ATOMS: atom_id res chain seq x y z
N ASP A 1 12.01 0.15 17.31
CA ASP A 1 13.10 -0.64 16.80
C ASP A 1 12.56 -1.95 16.21
N GLY A 2 13.21 -2.47 15.17
CA GLY A 2 12.77 -3.68 14.47
C GLY A 2 12.66 -4.91 15.37
N LYS A 3 13.51 -5.00 16.40
CA LYS A 3 13.56 -6.16 17.29
C LYS A 3 12.21 -6.49 17.95
N LYS A 4 11.46 -5.51 18.39
CA LYS A 4 10.13 -5.75 19.01
C LYS A 4 9.14 -6.36 18.01
N LEU A 5 9.20 -5.93 16.75
CA LEU A 5 8.39 -6.51 15.68
C LEU A 5 8.81 -7.96 15.42
N TYR A 6 10.10 -8.20 15.24
CA TYR A 6 10.62 -9.54 14.94
C TYR A 6 10.29 -10.53 16.07
N ASP A 7 10.48 -10.15 17.33
CA ASP A 7 10.13 -10.97 18.49
C ASP A 7 8.61 -11.29 18.54
N ALA A 8 7.75 -10.32 18.19
CA ALA A 8 6.31 -10.52 18.14
C ALA A 8 5.89 -11.45 17.00
N VAL A 9 6.49 -11.25 15.82
CA VAL A 9 6.25 -12.10 14.64
C VAL A 9 6.74 -13.52 14.92
N GLN A 10 7.93 -13.71 15.51
CA GLN A 10 8.44 -15.05 15.84
C GLN A 10 7.49 -15.80 16.77
N LYS A 11 6.98 -15.14 17.82
CA LYS A 11 5.99 -15.76 18.73
C LYS A 11 4.71 -16.18 18.00
N ALA A 12 4.29 -15.40 17.00
CA ALA A 12 3.12 -15.75 16.19
C ALA A 12 3.38 -16.96 15.30
N ILE A 13 4.57 -17.02 14.66
CA ILE A 13 5.02 -18.16 13.86
C ILE A 13 5.06 -19.43 14.73
N ASP A 14 5.72 -19.36 15.90
CA ASP A 14 5.85 -20.50 16.80
C ASP A 14 4.50 -21.07 17.20
N LYS A 15 3.53 -20.18 17.48
CA LYS A 15 2.16 -20.58 17.78
C LYS A 15 1.44 -21.19 16.57
N ALA A 16 1.61 -20.62 15.39
CA ALA A 16 0.98 -21.11 14.16
C ALA A 16 1.49 -22.52 13.80
N LYS A 17 2.78 -22.77 13.97
CA LYS A 17 3.41 -24.08 13.74
C LYS A 17 2.91 -25.21 14.66
N LEU A 18 2.29 -24.89 15.78
CA LEU A 18 1.62 -25.88 16.63
C LEU A 18 0.24 -26.28 16.08
N LEU A 19 -0.29 -25.52 15.13
CA LEU A 19 -1.68 -25.64 14.65
C LEU A 19 -1.77 -25.96 13.15
N ALA A 20 -0.69 -25.79 12.40
CA ALA A 20 -0.69 -25.94 10.94
C ALA A 20 0.65 -26.46 10.43
N ASP A 21 0.59 -27.19 9.33
CA ASP A 21 1.77 -27.73 8.62
C ASP A 21 2.47 -26.67 7.76
N VAL A 22 1.71 -25.67 7.28
CA VAL A 22 2.20 -24.56 6.45
C VAL A 22 1.88 -23.24 7.11
N VAL A 23 2.87 -22.35 7.22
CA VAL A 23 2.75 -21.02 7.81
C VAL A 23 3.09 -19.96 6.77
N ILE A 24 2.08 -19.20 6.35
CA ILE A 24 2.24 -18.11 5.38
C ILE A 24 2.12 -16.77 6.11
N GLY A 25 3.14 -15.92 5.95
CA GLY A 25 3.05 -14.53 6.37
C GLY A 25 2.16 -13.74 5.42
N LEU A 26 1.25 -12.94 5.97
CA LEU A 26 0.46 -11.96 5.22
C LEU A 26 0.73 -10.59 5.82
N GLY A 27 1.40 -9.73 5.05
CA GLY A 27 1.85 -8.41 5.51
C GLY A 27 1.42 -7.27 4.60
N HIS A 28 1.64 -6.05 5.09
CA HIS A 28 1.57 -4.81 4.33
C HIS A 28 2.76 -3.93 4.74
N LEU A 29 3.95 -4.47 4.58
CA LEU A 29 5.21 -3.91 5.09
C LEU A 29 6.01 -3.21 3.99
N GLY A 30 5.97 -3.75 2.80
CA GLY A 30 6.75 -3.31 1.66
C GLY A 30 8.20 -3.77 1.68
N VAL A 31 8.88 -3.48 0.57
CA VAL A 31 10.30 -3.76 0.37
C VAL A 31 11.10 -2.47 0.10
N ASP A 32 10.47 -1.32 0.25
CA ASP A 32 11.12 -0.03 0.07
C ASP A 32 12.09 0.24 1.22
N PRO A 33 13.35 0.61 0.96
CA PRO A 33 14.32 0.94 2.00
C PRO A 33 13.87 2.02 2.99
N SER A 34 12.95 2.91 2.59
CA SER A 34 12.36 3.91 3.47
C SER A 34 11.53 3.30 4.62
N SER A 35 11.09 2.06 4.47
CA SER A 35 10.34 1.31 5.50
C SER A 35 11.25 0.50 6.44
N SER A 36 12.59 0.53 6.25
CA SER A 36 13.52 -0.13 7.16
C SER A 36 13.41 0.46 8.60
N PRO A 37 13.50 -0.35 9.64
CA PRO A 37 13.79 -1.79 9.71
C PRO A 37 12.53 -2.69 9.72
N TRP A 38 11.45 -2.31 9.07
CA TRP A 38 10.16 -3.02 9.12
C TRP A 38 9.73 -3.61 7.76
N THR A 39 10.66 -3.71 6.80
CA THR A 39 10.34 -4.34 5.51
C THR A 39 10.04 -5.83 5.67
N SER A 40 9.29 -6.41 4.74
CA SER A 40 9.01 -7.84 4.72
C SER A 40 10.29 -8.67 4.63
N GLU A 41 11.29 -8.20 3.88
CA GLU A 41 12.60 -8.85 3.78
C GLU A 41 13.32 -8.91 5.13
N GLU A 42 13.32 -7.82 5.88
CA GLU A 42 13.92 -7.77 7.22
C GLU A 42 13.16 -8.62 8.23
N VAL A 43 11.83 -8.62 8.17
CA VAL A 43 11.02 -9.51 9.01
C VAL A 43 11.34 -10.98 8.74
N ILE A 44 11.43 -11.40 7.49
CA ILE A 44 11.81 -12.76 7.12
C ILE A 44 13.24 -13.05 7.61
N ALA A 45 14.20 -12.18 7.33
CA ALA A 45 15.61 -12.39 7.68
C ALA A 45 15.87 -12.48 9.20
N HIS A 46 15.01 -11.90 10.03
CA HIS A 46 15.13 -11.89 11.49
C HIS A 46 14.19 -12.87 12.21
N THR A 47 13.40 -13.64 11.47
CA THR A 47 12.51 -14.68 12.01
C THR A 47 12.77 -16.02 11.32
N SER A 48 12.19 -17.10 11.82
CA SER A 48 12.29 -18.39 11.18
C SER A 48 10.96 -19.15 11.24
N GLY A 49 10.68 -19.87 10.16
CA GLY A 49 9.51 -20.75 10.14
C GLY A 49 8.36 -20.33 9.24
N PHE A 50 8.47 -19.24 8.53
CA PHE A 50 7.61 -19.02 7.37
C PHE A 50 7.90 -20.02 6.25
N ASP A 51 6.86 -20.45 5.56
CA ASP A 51 6.97 -21.22 4.34
C ASP A 51 6.89 -20.32 3.11
N ALA A 52 6.08 -19.25 3.19
CA ALA A 52 6.01 -18.17 2.21
C ALA A 52 5.56 -16.86 2.87
N PHE A 53 5.68 -15.75 2.15
CA PHE A 53 5.22 -14.44 2.58
C PHE A 53 4.55 -13.69 1.43
N ILE A 54 3.31 -13.23 1.65
CA ILE A 54 2.56 -12.37 0.74
C ILE A 54 2.58 -10.96 1.32
N ASP A 55 3.05 -10.00 0.56
CA ASP A 55 3.23 -8.62 1.02
C ASP A 55 2.52 -7.60 0.11
N GLY A 56 2.50 -6.34 0.54
CA GLY A 56 1.95 -5.19 -0.16
C GLY A 56 2.73 -3.91 0.18
N HIS A 57 2.08 -2.75 0.16
CA HIS A 57 2.57 -1.43 0.55
C HIS A 57 3.46 -0.73 -0.49
N SER A 58 4.57 -1.30 -0.90
CA SER A 58 5.54 -0.68 -1.81
C SER A 58 5.12 -0.72 -3.29
N HIS A 59 3.94 -1.29 -3.59
CA HIS A 59 3.43 -1.44 -4.95
C HIS A 59 4.41 -2.16 -5.90
N THR A 60 5.27 -3.00 -5.36
CA THR A 60 6.28 -3.73 -6.13
C THR A 60 5.65 -4.90 -6.87
N VAL A 61 5.96 -5.06 -8.15
CA VAL A 61 5.61 -6.26 -8.90
C VAL A 61 6.73 -7.29 -8.66
N MET A 62 6.42 -8.32 -7.90
CA MET A 62 7.38 -9.32 -7.45
C MET A 62 6.72 -10.70 -7.43
N GLU A 63 6.99 -11.51 -8.44
CA GLU A 63 6.41 -12.83 -8.56
C GLU A 63 6.97 -13.81 -7.53
N ASN A 64 8.30 -13.89 -7.45
CA ASN A 64 9.00 -14.87 -6.63
C ASN A 64 10.38 -14.35 -6.23
N LYS A 65 10.50 -13.82 -5.03
CA LYS A 65 11.79 -13.45 -4.45
C LYS A 65 12.13 -14.40 -3.33
N GLN A 66 13.33 -15.00 -3.38
CA GLN A 66 13.82 -15.86 -2.30
C GLN A 66 14.57 -15.01 -1.28
N VAL A 67 14.10 -15.02 -0.05
CA VAL A 67 14.72 -14.34 1.10
C VAL A 67 15.15 -15.40 2.12
N GLN A 68 16.39 -15.35 2.55
CA GLN A 68 16.90 -16.26 3.59
C GLN A 68 16.33 -15.84 4.94
N ASP A 69 15.74 -16.77 5.66
CA ASP A 69 15.28 -16.58 7.03
C ASP A 69 16.44 -16.70 8.05
N ALA A 70 16.19 -16.43 9.33
CA ALA A 70 17.22 -16.50 10.38
C ALA A 70 17.84 -17.89 10.55
N SER A 71 17.23 -18.95 10.04
CA SER A 71 17.77 -20.31 10.03
C SER A 71 18.56 -20.65 8.76
N GLY A 72 18.53 -19.77 7.75
CA GLY A 72 19.11 -19.99 6.43
C GLY A 72 18.17 -20.70 5.45
N LYS A 73 16.90 -20.91 5.80
CA LYS A 73 15.87 -21.42 4.88
C LYS A 73 15.44 -20.33 3.91
N ALA A 74 15.34 -20.65 2.63
CA ALA A 74 14.76 -19.74 1.64
C ALA A 74 13.24 -19.68 1.81
N VAL A 75 12.71 -18.47 1.94
CA VAL A 75 11.27 -18.15 2.03
C VAL A 75 10.85 -17.40 0.78
N THR A 76 9.79 -17.87 0.13
CA THR A 76 9.23 -17.20 -1.05
C THR A 76 8.45 -15.95 -0.62
N LEU A 77 8.89 -14.79 -1.08
CA LEU A 77 8.22 -13.50 -0.92
C LEU A 77 7.58 -13.09 -2.25
N THR A 78 6.30 -12.71 -2.23
CA THR A 78 5.55 -12.26 -3.41
C THR A 78 4.75 -10.99 -3.14
N GLN A 79 4.58 -10.16 -4.17
CA GLN A 79 3.79 -8.92 -4.12
C GLN A 79 3.22 -8.63 -5.52
N THR A 80 1.95 -8.24 -5.62
CA THR A 80 1.21 -8.14 -6.89
C THR A 80 1.27 -6.79 -7.59
N GLY A 81 1.97 -5.80 -7.01
CA GLY A 81 1.95 -4.42 -7.49
C GLY A 81 0.77 -3.64 -6.92
N SER A 82 0.09 -2.88 -7.76
CA SER A 82 -1.04 -2.03 -7.37
C SER A 82 -2.14 -1.99 -8.42
N TYR A 83 -3.29 -1.42 -8.06
CA TYR A 83 -4.43 -1.16 -8.95
C TYR A 83 -4.95 -2.39 -9.69
N PHE A 84 -4.85 -3.57 -9.08
CA PHE A 84 -5.25 -4.85 -9.71
C PHE A 84 -4.56 -5.16 -11.03
N ALA A 85 -3.35 -4.62 -11.27
CA ALA A 85 -2.58 -4.94 -12.47
C ALA A 85 -2.25 -6.45 -12.57
N ASN A 86 -2.14 -7.13 -11.42
CA ASN A 86 -1.92 -8.57 -11.34
C ASN A 86 -2.77 -9.22 -10.25
N VAL A 87 -3.13 -10.46 -10.47
CA VAL A 87 -3.62 -11.39 -9.45
C VAL A 87 -2.48 -12.35 -9.10
N GLY A 88 -2.18 -12.49 -7.81
CA GLY A 88 -1.18 -13.45 -7.32
C GLY A 88 -1.82 -14.84 -7.11
N GLU A 89 -1.24 -15.86 -7.72
CA GLU A 89 -1.57 -17.25 -7.47
C GLU A 89 -0.42 -17.91 -6.70
N MET A 90 -0.74 -18.54 -5.57
CA MET A 90 0.21 -19.33 -4.80
C MET A 90 -0.28 -20.77 -4.76
N THR A 91 0.52 -21.71 -5.24
CA THR A 91 0.23 -23.13 -5.23
C THR A 91 1.12 -23.84 -4.22
N ILE A 92 0.51 -24.63 -3.35
CA ILE A 92 1.18 -25.48 -2.38
C ILE A 92 0.95 -26.93 -2.81
N ALA A 93 1.99 -27.60 -3.28
CA ALA A 93 1.91 -28.99 -3.69
C ALA A 93 1.90 -29.94 -2.49
N ALA A 94 1.48 -31.18 -2.71
CA ALA A 94 1.38 -32.20 -1.66
C ALA A 94 2.74 -32.55 -1.03
N ASP A 95 3.83 -32.30 -1.73
CA ASP A 95 5.21 -32.47 -1.24
C ASP A 95 5.75 -31.26 -0.46
N GLY A 96 4.91 -30.21 -0.28
CA GLY A 96 5.27 -28.97 0.40
C GLY A 96 5.95 -27.93 -0.49
N THR A 97 6.15 -28.20 -1.79
CA THR A 97 6.70 -27.23 -2.73
C THR A 97 5.72 -26.06 -2.91
N ILE A 98 6.22 -24.83 -2.74
CA ILE A 98 5.46 -23.60 -2.93
C ILE A 98 5.92 -22.90 -4.20
N THR A 99 4.97 -22.61 -5.08
CA THR A 99 5.19 -21.82 -6.28
C THR A 99 4.26 -20.61 -6.32
N THR A 100 4.75 -19.50 -6.88
CA THR A 100 3.97 -18.28 -7.04
C THR A 100 3.97 -17.85 -8.49
N LYS A 101 2.87 -17.25 -8.92
CA LYS A 101 2.68 -16.73 -10.27
C LYS A 101 1.91 -15.42 -10.20
N LEU A 102 2.32 -14.44 -11.00
CA LEU A 102 1.55 -13.23 -11.25
C LEU A 102 0.77 -13.38 -12.56
N ILE A 103 -0.54 -13.29 -12.48
CA ILE A 103 -1.44 -13.35 -13.61
C ILE A 103 -1.87 -11.92 -13.91
N PRO A 104 -1.44 -11.32 -15.02
CA PRO A 104 -1.91 -9.99 -15.41
C PRO A 104 -3.44 -9.98 -15.53
N THR A 105 -4.07 -8.91 -15.12
CA THR A 105 -5.52 -8.76 -15.28
C THR A 105 -5.87 -8.71 -16.76
N HIS A 106 -6.97 -9.35 -17.13
CA HIS A 106 -7.40 -9.52 -18.51
C HIS A 106 -8.55 -8.58 -18.87
N GLU A 107 -8.70 -8.35 -20.16
CA GLU A 107 -9.87 -7.74 -20.75
C GLU A 107 -11.04 -8.75 -20.68
N GLY A 108 -11.71 -8.77 -19.57
CA GLY A 108 -12.88 -9.63 -19.38
C GLY A 108 -13.45 -9.36 -18.03
N MET A 109 -14.75 -9.07 -17.98
CA MET A 109 -15.44 -8.75 -16.76
C MET A 109 -16.64 -9.70 -16.60
N ASP A 110 -16.82 -10.21 -15.38
CA ASP A 110 -18.10 -10.78 -15.02
C ASP A 110 -19.20 -9.73 -15.16
N ALA A 111 -20.27 -10.04 -15.89
CA ALA A 111 -21.32 -9.08 -16.21
C ALA A 111 -22.04 -8.53 -14.95
N GLY A 112 -22.18 -9.36 -13.91
CA GLY A 112 -22.79 -8.94 -12.65
C GLY A 112 -21.89 -7.98 -11.88
N ILE A 113 -20.60 -8.27 -11.80
CA ILE A 113 -19.62 -7.40 -11.16
C ILE A 113 -19.46 -6.07 -11.94
N ALA A 114 -19.46 -6.13 -13.28
CA ALA A 114 -19.40 -4.94 -14.13
C ALA A 114 -20.61 -4.01 -13.88
N ALA A 115 -21.81 -4.57 -13.78
CA ALA A 115 -23.02 -3.79 -13.50
C ALA A 115 -22.96 -3.13 -12.10
N MET A 116 -22.48 -3.84 -11.08
CA MET A 116 -22.27 -3.27 -9.74
C MET A 116 -21.22 -2.15 -9.76
N GLN A 117 -20.10 -2.36 -10.42
CA GLN A 117 -19.05 -1.35 -10.57
C GLN A 117 -19.57 -0.09 -11.25
N THR A 118 -20.30 -0.24 -12.36
CA THR A 118 -20.92 0.90 -13.06
C THR A 118 -21.87 1.67 -12.16
N GLY A 119 -22.68 0.99 -11.36
CA GLY A 119 -23.56 1.64 -10.39
C GLY A 119 -22.80 2.47 -9.36
N TRP A 120 -21.71 1.96 -8.83
CA TRP A 120 -20.87 2.70 -7.87
C TRP A 120 -20.13 3.87 -8.51
N VAL A 121 -19.56 3.68 -9.70
CA VAL A 121 -18.90 4.76 -10.45
C VAL A 121 -19.88 5.90 -10.70
N ASN A 122 -21.07 5.62 -11.21
CA ASN A 122 -22.09 6.63 -11.44
C ASN A 122 -22.45 7.37 -10.14
N THR A 123 -22.58 6.66 -9.02
CA THR A 123 -22.85 7.30 -7.72
C THR A 123 -21.73 8.24 -7.30
N VAL A 124 -20.48 7.84 -7.50
CA VAL A 124 -19.31 8.69 -7.19
C VAL A 124 -19.26 9.90 -8.12
N ASP A 125 -19.51 9.70 -9.41
CA ASP A 125 -19.51 10.77 -10.41
C ASP A 125 -20.65 11.79 -10.13
N ASP A 126 -21.83 11.30 -9.74
CA ASP A 126 -22.94 12.17 -9.33
C ASP A 126 -22.62 13.00 -8.07
N MET A 127 -21.84 12.45 -7.15
CA MET A 127 -21.44 13.12 -5.91
C MET A 127 -20.26 14.07 -6.08
N LEU A 128 -19.29 13.71 -6.90
CA LEU A 128 -17.98 14.37 -7.02
C LEU A 128 -17.72 14.97 -8.39
N GLY A 129 -18.57 14.73 -9.39
CA GLY A 129 -18.40 15.18 -10.77
C GLY A 129 -18.73 16.65 -10.99
N GLU A 130 -19.35 17.32 -10.01
CA GLU A 130 -19.62 18.75 -10.12
C GLU A 130 -18.34 19.56 -10.00
N LYS A 131 -18.07 20.40 -11.01
CA LYS A 131 -16.92 21.31 -11.01
C LYS A 131 -17.16 22.43 -10.02
N ILE A 132 -16.44 22.40 -8.90
CA ILE A 132 -16.59 23.37 -7.80
C ILE A 132 -15.62 24.55 -7.89
N ALA A 133 -14.49 24.38 -8.58
CA ALA A 133 -13.46 25.41 -8.73
C ALA A 133 -12.59 25.16 -9.96
N VAL A 134 -11.79 26.17 -10.30
CA VAL A 134 -10.74 26.09 -11.32
C VAL A 134 -9.42 26.50 -10.68
N GLY A 135 -8.40 25.66 -10.84
CA GLY A 135 -7.04 26.03 -10.46
C GLY A 135 -6.39 26.87 -11.57
N ASP A 136 -5.78 27.98 -11.23
CA ASP A 136 -4.98 28.81 -12.13
C ASP A 136 -3.49 28.40 -12.13
N SER A 137 -3.13 27.43 -11.29
CA SER A 137 -1.78 26.86 -11.19
C SER A 137 -1.87 25.40 -10.77
N ASP A 138 -0.82 24.64 -11.11
CA ASP A 138 -0.71 23.24 -10.72
C ASP A 138 -0.37 23.09 -9.24
N PHE A 139 -0.95 22.08 -8.62
CA PHE A 139 -0.62 21.67 -7.26
C PHE A 139 0.12 20.32 -7.28
N TYR A 140 1.25 20.25 -6.60
CA TYR A 140 2.17 19.12 -6.70
C TYR A 140 2.32 18.35 -5.39
N VAL A 141 2.38 17.01 -5.51
CA VAL A 141 2.87 16.08 -4.48
C VAL A 141 4.36 15.77 -4.66
N SER A 142 4.89 16.04 -5.85
CA SER A 142 6.28 15.80 -6.24
C SER A 142 7.02 17.11 -6.48
N ASP A 143 8.32 17.07 -6.39
CA ASP A 143 9.16 18.20 -6.79
C ASP A 143 9.12 18.37 -8.31
N PRO A 144 8.64 19.50 -8.85
CA PRO A 144 8.48 19.70 -10.29
C PRO A 144 9.79 19.64 -11.08
N ALA A 145 10.91 19.96 -10.44
CA ALA A 145 12.22 19.96 -11.10
C ALA A 145 12.82 18.56 -11.23
N THR A 146 12.54 17.68 -10.28
CA THR A 146 13.16 16.34 -10.20
C THR A 146 12.19 15.20 -10.42
N GLY A 147 10.87 15.43 -10.37
CA GLY A 147 9.83 14.41 -10.40
C GLY A 147 9.78 13.52 -9.15
N LYS A 148 10.62 13.76 -8.16
CA LYS A 148 10.66 12.95 -6.94
C LYS A 148 9.51 13.33 -6.01
N ARG A 149 8.82 12.31 -5.50
CA ARG A 149 7.76 12.49 -4.52
C ARG A 149 8.30 13.17 -3.25
N ARG A 150 7.75 14.34 -2.91
CA ARG A 150 8.21 15.21 -1.83
C ARG A 150 7.22 15.31 -0.67
N ILE A 151 5.93 15.16 -0.93
CA ILE A 151 4.84 15.38 0.05
C ILE A 151 5.01 14.64 1.40
N ARG A 152 5.82 13.58 1.45
CA ARG A 152 6.12 12.82 2.68
C ARG A 152 7.34 13.33 3.44
N SER A 153 8.17 14.12 2.81
CA SER A 153 9.50 14.50 3.35
C SER A 153 9.76 16.00 3.35
N GLY A 154 8.88 16.80 2.81
CA GLY A 154 9.00 18.24 2.71
C GLY A 154 7.72 18.92 2.30
N GLU A 155 7.70 20.22 2.40
CA GLU A 155 6.61 21.11 2.03
C GLU A 155 6.30 21.02 0.53
N THR A 156 5.01 21.03 0.21
CA THR A 156 4.48 21.11 -1.17
C THR A 156 3.23 21.98 -1.16
N ASN A 157 3.00 22.73 -2.26
CA ASN A 157 1.84 23.60 -2.36
C ASN A 157 0.49 22.84 -2.25
N LEU A 158 0.43 21.58 -2.70
CA LEU A 158 -0.78 20.74 -2.50
C LEU A 158 -0.94 20.33 -1.04
N GLY A 159 0.17 20.07 -0.33
CA GLY A 159 0.15 19.77 1.09
C GLY A 159 -0.38 20.95 1.91
N ASP A 160 0.08 22.14 1.59
CA ASP A 160 -0.35 23.39 2.23
C ASP A 160 -1.84 23.66 1.95
N PHE A 161 -2.25 23.56 0.68
CA PHE A 161 -3.65 23.72 0.28
C PHE A 161 -4.60 22.77 1.01
N VAL A 162 -4.22 21.49 1.16
CA VAL A 162 -5.02 20.51 1.90
C VAL A 162 -5.07 20.83 3.38
N ALA A 163 -3.96 21.23 3.99
CA ALA A 163 -3.93 21.59 5.39
C ALA A 163 -4.75 22.87 5.67
N ASP A 164 -4.64 23.88 4.82
CA ASP A 164 -5.45 25.10 4.90
C ASP A 164 -6.94 24.82 4.73
N GLY A 165 -7.28 23.94 3.79
CA GLY A 165 -8.68 23.53 3.59
C GLY A 165 -9.26 22.84 4.83
N ILE A 166 -8.51 21.93 5.48
CA ILE A 166 -8.92 21.30 6.73
C ILE A 166 -9.05 22.34 7.84
N TYR A 167 -8.07 23.22 7.98
CA TYR A 167 -8.10 24.29 8.99
C TYR A 167 -9.32 25.18 8.84
N THR A 168 -9.59 25.65 7.62
CA THR A 168 -10.72 26.51 7.29
C THR A 168 -12.05 25.81 7.56
N TYR A 169 -12.18 24.55 7.12
CA TYR A 169 -13.40 23.78 7.33
C TYR A 169 -13.78 23.68 8.81
N PHE A 170 -12.85 23.31 9.67
CA PHE A 170 -13.13 23.14 11.09
C PHE A 170 -13.33 24.46 11.84
N ASN A 171 -12.63 25.53 11.48
CA ASN A 171 -12.76 26.81 12.18
C ASN A 171 -13.94 27.66 11.68
N GLU A 172 -14.23 27.64 10.38
CA GLU A 172 -15.21 28.57 9.78
C GLU A 172 -16.55 27.90 9.48
N ILE A 173 -16.57 26.58 9.19
CA ILE A 173 -17.78 25.87 8.81
C ILE A 173 -18.35 25.09 10.00
N GLU A 174 -17.52 24.31 10.68
CA GLU A 174 -17.96 23.52 11.85
C GLU A 174 -17.87 24.29 13.17
N GLU A 175 -17.34 25.52 13.14
CA GLU A 175 -17.17 26.38 14.32
C GLU A 175 -16.39 25.71 15.48
N LEU A 176 -15.52 24.77 15.15
CA LEU A 176 -14.62 24.09 16.09
C LEU A 176 -13.30 24.84 16.14
N HIS A 177 -12.83 25.18 17.33
CA HIS A 177 -11.55 25.87 17.45
C HIS A 177 -10.38 24.90 17.25
N CYS A 178 -9.64 25.11 16.17
CA CYS A 178 -8.42 24.39 15.82
C CYS A 178 -7.25 25.36 15.70
N ASP A 179 -6.15 25.11 16.38
CA ASP A 179 -4.92 25.93 16.28
C ASP A 179 -4.04 25.48 15.13
N VAL A 180 -4.15 24.20 14.72
CA VAL A 180 -3.28 23.56 13.72
C VAL A 180 -4.06 22.50 12.95
N ALA A 181 -3.79 22.36 11.65
CA ALA A 181 -4.25 21.25 10.83
C ALA A 181 -3.05 20.45 10.30
N ILE A 182 -3.13 19.13 10.38
CA ILE A 182 -2.09 18.21 9.91
C ILE A 182 -2.73 17.14 9.04
N MET A 183 -2.17 16.94 7.85
CA MET A 183 -2.54 15.85 6.95
C MET A 183 -1.36 14.91 6.73
N ASN A 184 -1.61 13.60 6.78
CA ASN A 184 -0.63 12.60 6.38
C ASN A 184 -0.31 12.74 4.88
N GLY A 185 0.90 13.13 4.52
CA GLY A 185 1.35 13.28 3.13
C GLY A 185 1.20 12.01 2.29
N GLY A 186 1.14 10.82 2.92
CA GLY A 186 0.81 9.57 2.24
C GLY A 186 -0.64 9.46 1.76
N GLY A 187 -1.56 10.24 2.31
CA GLY A 187 -2.97 10.32 1.91
C GLY A 187 -3.18 11.17 0.66
N ILE A 188 -2.29 12.11 0.36
CA ILE A 188 -2.34 12.96 -0.83
C ILE A 188 -1.61 12.23 -1.96
N ARG A 189 -2.34 11.71 -2.95
CA ARG A 189 -1.84 10.67 -3.85
C ARG A 189 -1.38 11.16 -5.22
N THR A 190 -1.94 12.23 -5.73
CA THR A 190 -1.70 12.72 -7.09
C THR A 190 -1.62 14.23 -7.11
N ASP A 191 -1.00 14.77 -8.13
CA ASP A 191 -1.00 16.18 -8.45
C ASP A 191 -2.41 16.61 -8.90
N VAL A 192 -2.71 17.90 -8.79
CA VAL A 192 -3.91 18.53 -9.36
C VAL A 192 -3.44 19.53 -10.41
N GLU A 193 -3.75 19.26 -11.66
CA GLU A 193 -3.35 20.12 -12.77
C GLU A 193 -4.23 21.38 -12.83
N ALA A 194 -3.62 22.49 -13.20
CA ALA A 194 -4.36 23.69 -13.57
C ALA A 194 -5.24 23.39 -14.79
N GLY A 195 -6.39 23.97 -14.82
CA GLY A 195 -7.22 23.77 -15.97
C GLY A 195 -8.67 24.21 -15.79
N PRO A 196 -9.40 24.22 -16.90
CA PRO A 196 -10.81 24.58 -16.92
C PRO A 196 -11.69 23.52 -16.25
#